data_0a30213257f1583dabe3a5860597e4c8
#
_entry.id   0a30213257f1583dabe3a5860597e4c8
#
_cell.length_a   1.000
_cell.length_b   1.000
_cell.length_c   1.000
_cell.angle_alpha   90.00
_cell.angle_beta   90.00
_cell.angle_gamma   90.00
#
_symmetry.space_group_name_H-M   'P 1'
#
loop_
_entity.id
_entity.type
_entity.pdbx_description
1 polymer ?
#
loop_
_entity_poly.entity_id
_entity_poly.type
_entity_poly.pdbx_seq_one_letter_code
_entity_poly.pdbx_strand_id
1 'polypeptide(L)'
;RKQTAWIPQELALPLEWVKDMVQLPFGLKANRGTPFSETRLFACFEDLGLEQELYYKRVNEISGGQRQRMMIAVASMIGKPLTIVDEPTSALDSGSAEKVLSFFRRQTENGSAILTVSHDKRFANGCDRHIIMK
;
A
#
# COMPACT_ATOMS: atom_id res chain seq x y z
N ARG A 1 -12.65 3.50 -13.11
CA ARG A 1 -11.16 3.43 -13.19
C ARG A 1 -10.47 4.59 -12.50
N LYS A 2 -10.98 5.83 -12.63
CA LYS A 2 -10.40 7.01 -11.96
C LYS A 2 -10.61 7.00 -10.45
N GLN A 3 -11.53 6.18 -9.93
CA GLN A 3 -11.92 6.16 -8.51
C GLN A 3 -11.42 4.93 -7.77
N THR A 4 -10.64 4.06 -8.44
CA THR A 4 -10.16 2.81 -7.85
C THR A 4 -8.66 2.70 -7.99
N ALA A 5 -7.98 2.35 -6.90
CA ALA A 5 -6.59 1.91 -6.88
C ALA A 5 -6.54 0.40 -6.68
N TRP A 6 -5.60 -0.27 -7.34
CA TRP A 6 -5.38 -1.71 -7.19
C TRP A 6 -3.92 -1.99 -6.88
N ILE A 7 -3.70 -2.77 -5.83
CA ILE A 7 -2.38 -3.20 -5.40
C ILE A 7 -2.32 -4.73 -5.51
N PRO A 8 -1.61 -5.27 -6.50
CA PRO A 8 -1.47 -6.72 -6.64
C PRO A 8 -0.52 -7.30 -5.60
N GLN A 9 -0.61 -8.61 -5.37
CA GLN A 9 0.26 -9.34 -4.47
C GLN A 9 1.73 -9.29 -4.95
N GLU A 10 1.95 -9.46 -6.23
CA GLU A 10 3.27 -9.39 -6.84
C GLU A 10 3.39 -8.15 -7.71
N LEU A 11 4.44 -7.39 -7.48
CA LEU A 11 4.75 -6.16 -8.18
C LEU A 11 6.04 -6.36 -8.99
N ALA A 12 5.88 -6.73 -10.25
CA ALA A 12 6.99 -6.81 -11.19
C ALA A 12 7.07 -5.49 -11.97
N LEU A 13 7.85 -4.55 -11.46
CA LEU A 13 8.10 -3.27 -12.13
C LEU A 13 9.53 -3.25 -12.65
N PRO A 14 9.77 -2.90 -13.92
CA PRO A 14 11.11 -2.85 -14.51
C PRO A 14 11.86 -1.57 -14.12
N LEU A 15 11.82 -1.22 -12.84
CA LEU A 15 12.46 -0.02 -12.31
C LEU A 15 13.62 -0.41 -11.40
N GLU A 16 14.70 0.33 -11.49
CA GLU A 16 15.92 0.08 -10.73
C GLU A 16 15.86 0.67 -9.33
N TRP A 17 15.30 1.88 -9.18
CA TRP A 17 15.33 2.64 -7.94
C TRP A 17 13.97 2.72 -7.28
N VAL A 18 13.96 2.61 -5.95
CA VAL A 18 12.73 2.71 -5.14
C VAL A 18 12.03 4.06 -5.36
N LYS A 19 12.77 5.15 -5.38
CA LYS A 19 12.20 6.49 -5.60
C LYS A 19 11.42 6.59 -6.92
N ASP A 20 11.92 5.94 -7.97
CA ASP A 20 11.23 5.94 -9.27
C ASP A 20 9.98 5.06 -9.23
N MET A 21 10.06 3.93 -8.54
CA MET A 21 8.93 3.02 -8.36
C MET A 21 7.75 3.71 -7.65
N VAL A 22 8.02 4.42 -6.55
CA VAL A 22 6.95 5.07 -5.77
C VAL A 22 6.41 6.33 -6.44
N GLN A 23 7.20 6.99 -7.28
CA GLN A 23 6.77 8.18 -8.00
C GLN A 23 5.99 7.87 -9.28
N LEU A 24 6.20 6.71 -9.88
CA LEU A 24 5.60 6.34 -11.16
C LEU A 24 4.08 6.52 -11.21
N PRO A 25 3.30 6.06 -10.23
CA PRO A 25 1.84 6.22 -10.28
C PRO A 25 1.36 7.66 -10.34
N PHE A 26 2.13 8.61 -9.79
CA PHE A 26 1.77 10.04 -9.79
C PHE A 26 1.91 10.67 -11.17
N GLY A 27 2.72 10.09 -12.05
CA GLY A 27 2.87 10.53 -13.43
C GLY A 27 1.75 10.07 -14.36
N LEU A 28 0.88 9.19 -13.92
CA LEU A 28 -0.20 8.67 -14.74
C LEU A 28 -1.31 9.71 -14.92
N LYS A 29 -1.92 9.72 -16.11
CA LYS A 29 -3.02 10.66 -16.45
C LYS A 29 -4.17 10.60 -15.45
N ALA A 30 -4.49 9.42 -14.94
CA ALA A 30 -5.57 9.23 -13.97
C ALA A 30 -5.30 9.90 -12.61
N ASN A 31 -4.05 10.27 -12.33
CA ASN A 31 -3.62 10.81 -11.05
C ASN A 31 -3.08 12.25 -11.15
N ARG A 32 -3.35 12.95 -12.26
CA ARG A 32 -2.83 14.29 -12.53
C ARG A 32 -3.12 15.33 -11.45
N GLY A 33 -4.23 15.19 -10.72
CA GLY A 33 -4.61 16.12 -9.67
C GLY A 33 -3.88 15.93 -8.35
N THR A 34 -3.04 14.90 -8.25
CA THR A 34 -2.35 14.56 -6.99
C THR A 34 -0.83 14.57 -7.24
N PRO A 35 -0.13 15.63 -6.83
CA PRO A 35 1.32 15.67 -6.96
C PRO A 35 1.99 14.75 -5.94
N PHE A 36 3.15 14.21 -6.30
CA PHE A 36 3.98 13.45 -5.37
C PHE A 36 4.51 14.36 -4.25
N SER A 37 4.48 13.87 -3.01
CA SER A 37 5.02 14.55 -1.85
C SER A 37 5.91 13.60 -1.05
N GLU A 38 7.20 13.87 -1.01
CA GLU A 38 8.17 13.10 -0.22
C GLU A 38 7.84 13.14 1.27
N THR A 39 7.43 14.29 1.79
CA THR A 39 7.04 14.46 3.19
C THR A 39 5.87 13.55 3.58
N ARG A 40 4.85 13.50 2.74
CA ARG A 40 3.69 12.62 2.95
C ARG A 40 4.08 11.15 2.86
N LEU A 41 4.95 10.80 1.91
CA LEU A 41 5.44 9.43 1.77
C LEU A 41 6.14 8.96 3.03
N PHE A 42 7.03 9.77 3.58
CA PHE A 42 7.78 9.44 4.79
C PHE A 42 6.88 9.34 6.01
N ALA A 43 5.84 10.14 6.12
CA ALA A 43 4.82 9.99 7.16
C ALA A 43 4.10 8.64 7.06
N CYS A 44 3.74 8.22 5.85
CA CYS A 44 3.15 6.89 5.62
C CYS A 44 4.15 5.77 5.93
N PHE A 45 5.43 5.94 5.59
CA PHE A 45 6.47 4.98 5.93
C PHE A 45 6.57 4.76 7.44
N GLU A 46 6.56 5.83 8.22
CA GLU A 46 6.59 5.72 9.67
C GLU A 46 5.40 4.92 10.19
N ASP A 47 4.19 5.21 9.72
CA ASP A 47 2.98 4.49 10.11
C ASP A 47 3.02 3.01 9.73
N LEU A 48 3.68 2.67 8.63
CA LEU A 48 3.79 1.30 8.11
C LEU A 48 5.06 0.57 8.59
N GLY A 49 5.87 1.20 9.42
CA GLY A 49 7.10 0.60 9.94
C GLY A 49 8.21 0.48 8.91
N LEU A 50 8.26 1.41 7.97
CA LEU A 50 9.30 1.49 6.95
C LEU A 50 10.31 2.59 7.27
N GLU A 51 11.60 2.29 7.12
CA GLU A 51 12.67 3.27 7.29
C GLU A 51 12.75 4.19 6.08
N GLN A 52 13.02 5.46 6.30
CA GLN A 52 13.13 6.46 5.24
C GLN A 52 14.25 6.13 4.25
N GLU A 53 15.34 5.54 4.72
CA GLU A 53 16.51 5.14 3.93
C GLU A 53 16.15 4.20 2.77
N LEU A 54 15.08 3.44 2.91
CA LEU A 54 14.59 2.54 1.86
C LEU A 54 14.24 3.28 0.57
N TYR A 55 13.83 4.54 0.67
CA TYR A 55 13.49 5.39 -0.47
C TYR A 55 14.68 5.58 -1.44
N TYR A 56 15.90 5.57 -0.91
CA TYR A 56 17.12 5.80 -1.67
C TYR A 56 17.80 4.51 -2.15
N LYS A 57 17.20 3.37 -1.88
CA LYS A 57 17.75 2.06 -2.26
C LYS A 57 17.30 1.63 -3.65
N ARG A 58 17.95 0.57 -4.15
CA ARG A 58 17.50 -0.11 -5.36
C ARG A 58 16.33 -1.04 -5.03
N VAL A 59 15.47 -1.28 -6.01
CA VAL A 59 14.31 -2.16 -5.84
C VAL A 59 14.73 -3.57 -5.42
N ASN A 60 15.86 -4.08 -5.92
CA ASN A 60 16.37 -5.39 -5.55
C ASN A 60 16.98 -5.47 -4.14
N GLU A 61 17.13 -4.34 -3.45
CA GLU A 61 17.66 -4.28 -2.08
C GLU A 61 16.54 -4.29 -1.03
N ILE A 62 15.28 -4.23 -1.43
CA ILE A 62 14.13 -4.24 -0.52
C ILE A 62 13.39 -5.58 -0.58
N SER A 63 12.76 -5.96 0.54
CA SER A 63 11.96 -7.18 0.59
C SER A 63 10.62 -7.01 -0.13
N GLY A 64 9.96 -8.14 -0.42
CA GLY A 64 8.61 -8.13 -0.99
C GLY A 64 7.61 -7.45 -0.06
N GLY A 65 7.71 -7.68 1.24
CA GLY A 65 6.85 -7.03 2.24
C GLY A 65 7.07 -5.52 2.34
N GLN A 66 8.32 -5.07 2.25
CA GLN A 66 8.64 -3.64 2.20
C GLN A 66 8.06 -2.99 0.95
N ARG A 67 8.24 -3.63 -0.20
CA ARG A 67 7.69 -3.15 -1.47
C ARG A 67 6.17 -3.02 -1.41
N GLN A 68 5.49 -4.03 -0.90
CA GLN A 68 4.04 -4.03 -0.78
C GLN A 68 3.55 -2.89 0.12
N ARG A 69 4.18 -2.67 1.28
CA ARG A 69 3.83 -1.57 2.18
C ARG A 69 4.08 -0.21 1.54
N MET A 70 5.15 -0.07 0.76
CA MET A 70 5.40 1.18 0.00
C MET A 70 4.29 1.47 -0.99
N MET A 71 3.80 0.44 -1.70
CA MET A 71 2.72 0.64 -2.66
C MET A 71 1.38 0.91 -1.98
N ILE A 72 1.16 0.38 -0.78
CA ILE A 72 0.01 0.76 0.07
C ILE A 72 0.10 2.24 0.43
N ALA A 73 1.28 2.73 0.81
CA ALA A 73 1.50 4.15 1.09
C ALA A 73 1.18 5.02 -0.13
N VAL A 74 1.68 4.63 -1.29
CA VAL A 74 1.43 5.34 -2.56
C VAL A 74 -0.06 5.40 -2.89
N ALA A 75 -0.77 4.29 -2.77
CA ALA A 75 -2.21 4.25 -3.03
C ALA A 75 -2.98 5.17 -2.09
N SER A 76 -2.60 5.20 -0.82
CA SER A 76 -3.17 6.11 0.17
C SER A 76 -2.97 7.58 -0.21
N MET A 77 -1.78 7.94 -0.68
CA MET A 77 -1.45 9.31 -1.10
C MET A 77 -2.25 9.73 -2.33
N ILE A 78 -2.48 8.81 -3.26
CA ILE A 78 -3.29 9.07 -4.46
C ILE A 78 -4.75 9.31 -4.07
N GLY A 79 -5.23 8.67 -3.00
CA GLY A 79 -6.50 9.01 -2.37
C GLY A 79 -7.75 8.64 -3.17
N LYS A 80 -7.75 7.51 -3.87
CA LYS A 80 -8.94 7.02 -4.55
C LYS A 80 -10.01 6.60 -3.54
N PRO A 81 -11.31 6.76 -3.85
CA PRO A 81 -12.39 6.33 -2.94
C PRO A 81 -12.38 4.85 -2.62
N LEU A 82 -11.92 4.00 -3.54
CA LEU A 82 -11.82 2.56 -3.33
C LEU A 82 -10.40 2.09 -3.64
N THR A 83 -9.82 1.33 -2.71
CA THR A 83 -8.55 0.62 -2.90
C THR A 83 -8.80 -0.88 -2.83
N ILE A 84 -8.31 -1.61 -3.83
CA ILE A 84 -8.36 -3.07 -3.87
C ILE A 84 -6.94 -3.58 -3.63
N VAL A 85 -6.78 -4.44 -2.62
CA VAL A 85 -5.47 -4.97 -2.24
C VAL A 85 -5.53 -6.48 -2.21
N ASP A 86 -4.64 -7.11 -2.97
CA ASP A 86 -4.53 -8.56 -3.05
C ASP A 86 -3.43 -9.03 -2.09
N GLU A 87 -3.81 -9.86 -1.12
CA GLU A 87 -2.94 -10.46 -0.11
C GLU A 87 -2.00 -9.44 0.58
N PRO A 88 -2.54 -8.43 1.29
CA PRO A 88 -1.74 -7.33 1.83
C PRO A 88 -0.74 -7.75 2.91
N THR A 89 -0.89 -8.94 3.48
CA THR A 89 -0.07 -9.41 4.61
C THR A 89 0.74 -10.67 4.29
N SER A 90 0.69 -11.18 3.07
CA SER A 90 1.30 -12.48 2.69
C SER A 90 2.81 -12.55 2.90
N ALA A 91 3.52 -11.43 2.79
CA ALA A 91 4.97 -11.35 2.95
C ALA A 91 5.38 -10.63 4.24
N LEU A 92 4.47 -10.49 5.21
CA LEU A 92 4.68 -9.72 6.43
C LEU A 92 4.70 -10.60 7.68
N ASP A 93 5.55 -10.22 8.64
CA ASP A 93 5.43 -10.72 10.01
C ASP A 93 4.17 -10.15 10.70
N SER A 94 3.85 -10.66 11.89
CA SER A 94 2.63 -10.26 12.61
C SER A 94 2.63 -8.77 13.00
N GLY A 95 3.78 -8.23 13.38
CA GLY A 95 3.91 -6.82 13.75
C GLY A 95 3.68 -5.89 12.56
N SER A 96 4.25 -6.22 11.40
CA SER A 96 4.04 -5.47 10.16
C SER A 96 2.61 -5.59 9.65
N ALA A 97 2.00 -6.77 9.78
CA ALA A 97 0.61 -6.98 9.40
C ALA A 97 -0.36 -6.13 10.24
N GLU A 98 -0.11 -6.02 11.54
CA GLU A 98 -0.90 -5.15 12.43
C GLU A 98 -0.80 -3.68 12.05
N LYS A 99 0.39 -3.23 11.65
CA LYS A 99 0.60 -1.85 11.18
C LYS A 99 -0.18 -1.57 9.89
N VAL A 100 -0.20 -2.51 8.96
CA VAL A 100 -0.99 -2.41 7.74
C VAL A 100 -2.49 -2.32 8.06
N LEU A 101 -2.98 -3.18 8.95
CA LEU A 101 -4.38 -3.16 9.36
C LEU A 101 -4.76 -1.83 10.02
N SER A 102 -3.95 -1.32 10.93
CA SER A 102 -4.16 -0.02 11.58
C SER A 102 -4.14 1.12 10.57
N PHE A 103 -3.24 1.07 9.60
CA PHE A 103 -3.15 2.04 8.52
C PHE A 103 -4.43 2.04 7.68
N PHE A 104 -4.94 0.88 7.30
CA PHE A 104 -6.19 0.75 6.55
C PHE A 104 -7.40 1.29 7.34
N ARG A 105 -7.46 1.02 8.62
CA ARG A 105 -8.53 1.57 9.48
C ARG A 105 -8.55 3.09 9.46
N ARG A 106 -7.40 3.73 9.57
CA ARG A 106 -7.31 5.20 9.48
C ARG A 106 -7.77 5.71 8.11
N GLN A 107 -7.43 5.00 7.03
CA GLN A 107 -7.91 5.36 5.70
C GLN A 107 -9.44 5.28 5.59
N THR A 108 -10.05 4.24 6.15
CA THR A 108 -11.51 4.09 6.13
C THR A 108 -12.22 5.12 7.01
N GLU A 109 -11.64 5.49 8.14
CA GLU A 109 -12.14 6.57 9.00
C GLU A 109 -12.15 7.91 8.26
N ASN A 110 -11.24 8.11 7.32
CA ASN A 110 -11.16 9.31 6.47
C ASN A 110 -12.03 9.22 5.21
N GLY A 111 -12.91 8.22 5.12
CA GLY A 111 -13.90 8.11 4.05
C GLY A 111 -13.53 7.21 2.88
N SER A 112 -12.36 6.56 2.91
CA SER A 112 -11.97 5.58 1.88
C SER A 112 -12.59 4.22 2.15
N ALA A 113 -12.81 3.43 1.10
CA ALA A 113 -13.20 2.03 1.19
C ALA A 113 -12.01 1.15 0.74
N ILE A 114 -11.78 0.06 1.47
CA ILE A 114 -10.70 -0.87 1.17
C ILE A 114 -11.29 -2.28 1.06
N LEU A 115 -11.04 -2.91 -0.09
CA LEU A 115 -11.40 -4.29 -0.36
C LEU A 115 -10.13 -5.13 -0.42
N THR A 116 -10.03 -6.14 0.43
CA THR A 116 -8.88 -7.02 0.47
C THR A 116 -9.26 -8.46 0.17
N VAL A 117 -8.35 -9.18 -0.50
CA VAL A 117 -8.38 -10.64 -0.62
C VAL A 117 -7.28 -11.17 0.28
N SER A 118 -7.61 -12.02 1.24
CA SER A 118 -6.62 -12.53 2.19
C SER A 118 -6.97 -13.93 2.69
N HIS A 119 -5.94 -14.74 2.93
CA HIS A 119 -6.03 -16.02 3.63
C HIS A 119 -5.66 -15.89 5.12
N ASP A 120 -5.24 -14.71 5.56
CA ASP A 120 -4.86 -14.45 6.95
C ASP A 120 -6.12 -14.17 7.80
N LYS A 121 -6.46 -15.14 8.66
CA LYS A 121 -7.62 -15.03 9.55
C LYS A 121 -7.51 -13.86 10.54
N ARG A 122 -6.31 -13.56 11.01
CA ARG A 122 -6.09 -12.44 11.94
C ARG A 122 -6.38 -11.11 11.26
N PHE A 123 -5.95 -10.99 10.01
CA PHE A 123 -6.26 -9.80 9.21
C PHE A 123 -7.75 -9.69 8.93
N ALA A 124 -8.39 -10.80 8.52
CA ALA A 124 -9.83 -10.84 8.26
C ALA A 124 -10.66 -10.45 9.50
N ASN A 125 -10.27 -10.92 10.68
CA ASN A 125 -10.95 -10.58 11.93
C ASN A 125 -10.87 -9.08 12.28
N GLY A 126 -9.88 -8.38 11.75
CA GLY A 126 -9.74 -6.93 11.90
C GLY A 126 -10.58 -6.11 10.93
N CYS A 127 -11.23 -6.73 9.97
CA CYS A 127 -12.05 -6.05 8.98
C CYS A 127 -13.49 -5.88 9.46
N ASP A 128 -14.17 -4.83 8.97
CA ASP A 128 -15.56 -4.55 9.34
C ASP A 128 -16.52 -5.64 8.81
N ARG A 129 -16.24 -6.12 7.61
CA ARG A 129 -17.04 -7.15 6.95
C ARG A 129 -16.13 -8.11 6.21
N HIS A 130 -16.49 -9.38 6.19
CA HIS A 130 -15.76 -10.37 5.40
C HIS A 130 -16.71 -11.37 4.73
N ILE A 131 -16.29 -11.82 3.56
CA ILE A 131 -16.99 -12.82 2.77
C ILE A 131 -16.07 -14.01 2.60
N ILE A 132 -16.55 -15.19 2.95
CA ILE A 132 -15.81 -16.43 2.79
C ILE A 132 -16.16 -16.99 1.42
N MET A 133 -15.13 -17.13 0.56
CA MET A 133 -15.27 -17.75 -0.75
C MET A 133 -14.85 -19.22 -0.66
N LYS A 134 -15.71 -20.09 -1.17
CA LYS A 134 -15.47 -21.53 -1.20
C LYS A 134 -15.05 -21.98 -2.60
#